data_fe8a99893182ec6be33843520a6ab834
#
_entry.id   fe8a99893182ec6be33843520a6ab834
#
_cell.length_a   1.000
_cell.length_b   1.000
_cell.length_c   1.000
_cell.angle_alpha   90.00
_cell.angle_beta   90.00
_cell.angle_gamma   90.00
#
_symmetry.space_group_name_H-M   'P 1'
#
loop_
_entity.id
_entity.type
_entity.pdbx_description
1 polymer ?
#
loop_
_entity_poly.entity_id
_entity_poly.type
_entity_poly.pdbx_seq_one_letter_code
_entity_poly.pdbx_strand_id
1 'polypeptide(L)'
;NENPPISLMFGIQNNKNKLIGVCGLTYIDWKNKHAEISCYLNSVNWQKTKEARDTIHIILKYGFEELNLHRIWAEIFSTAQENIALFNKIGFIREGILRQKLWRDGKWWNSHIYSMLSSEFNKK
;
A
#
# COMPACT_ATOMS: atom_id res chain seq x y z
N ASN A 1 23.83 7.59 17.07
CA ASN A 1 22.81 8.33 16.71
C ASN A 1 22.20 7.98 15.42
N GLU A 2 21.71 6.86 15.24
CA GLU A 2 21.02 6.55 14.10
C GLU A 2 19.67 7.10 14.08
N ASN A 3 19.30 7.74 12.98
CA ASN A 3 17.91 8.11 12.76
C ASN A 3 17.14 6.86 12.36
N PRO A 4 15.90 6.69 12.81
CA PRO A 4 15.09 5.55 12.34
C PRO A 4 14.87 5.66 10.83
N PRO A 5 14.73 4.54 10.13
CA PRO A 5 14.51 4.56 8.69
C PRO A 5 13.19 5.23 8.35
N ILE A 6 13.13 5.86 7.17
CA ILE A 6 11.89 6.44 6.67
C ILE A 6 11.24 5.56 5.62
N SER A 7 11.87 4.45 5.29
CA SER A 7 11.24 3.48 4.38
C SER A 7 11.77 2.09 4.67
N LEU A 8 10.88 1.10 4.61
CA LEU A 8 11.20 -0.30 4.84
C LEU A 8 10.53 -1.09 3.72
N MET A 9 11.35 -1.60 2.79
CA MET A 9 10.85 -2.33 1.63
C MET A 9 11.32 -3.78 1.68
N PHE A 10 10.45 -4.69 1.29
CA PHE A 10 10.71 -6.11 1.31
C PHE A 10 10.58 -6.70 -0.09
N GLY A 11 11.48 -7.61 -0.43
CA GLY A 11 11.37 -8.37 -1.67
C GLY A 11 10.27 -9.41 -1.56
N ILE A 12 9.53 -9.61 -2.63
CA ILE A 12 8.46 -10.60 -2.67
C ILE A 12 8.90 -11.72 -3.61
N GLN A 13 8.89 -12.95 -3.09
CA GLN A 13 9.24 -14.12 -3.88
C GLN A 13 8.01 -14.99 -4.09
N ASN A 14 7.96 -15.63 -5.27
CA ASN A 14 6.90 -16.60 -5.53
C ASN A 14 7.33 -17.99 -5.01
N ASN A 15 6.49 -19.00 -5.24
CA ASN A 15 6.74 -20.36 -4.75
C ASN A 15 8.01 -20.99 -5.35
N LYS A 16 8.55 -20.39 -6.40
CA LYS A 16 9.77 -20.88 -7.04
C LYS A 16 10.99 -20.07 -6.62
N ASN A 17 10.86 -19.31 -5.53
CA ASN A 17 11.94 -18.45 -5.01
C ASN A 17 12.39 -17.38 -5.98
N LYS A 18 11.53 -17.01 -6.93
CA LYS A 18 11.84 -15.95 -7.86
C LYS A 18 11.33 -14.63 -7.34
N LEU A 19 12.17 -13.60 -7.35
CA LEU A 19 11.77 -12.26 -6.93
C LEU A 19 10.79 -11.71 -7.96
N ILE A 20 9.58 -11.35 -7.52
CA ILE A 20 8.54 -10.82 -8.41
C ILE A 20 8.20 -9.38 -8.13
N GLY A 21 8.78 -8.78 -7.11
CA GLY A 21 8.55 -7.37 -6.82
C GLY A 21 8.99 -6.99 -5.43
N VAL A 22 8.65 -5.78 -5.05
CA VAL A 22 8.92 -5.26 -3.72
C VAL A 22 7.66 -4.61 -3.16
N CYS A 23 7.48 -4.69 -1.86
CA CYS A 23 6.35 -4.07 -1.18
C CYS A 23 6.81 -3.66 0.21
N GLY A 24 6.28 -2.55 0.71
CA GLY A 24 6.68 -2.11 2.03
C GLY A 24 6.05 -0.80 2.41
N LEU A 25 6.69 -0.13 3.37
CA LEU A 25 6.21 1.13 3.91
C LEU A 25 7.22 2.23 3.60
N THR A 26 6.72 3.36 3.11
CA THR A 26 7.56 4.50 2.73
C THR A 26 7.07 5.74 3.47
N TYR A 27 7.91 6.76 3.49
CA TYR A 27 7.59 8.04 4.15
C TYR A 27 7.09 7.83 5.57
N ILE A 28 7.80 6.98 6.33
CA ILE A 28 7.40 6.68 7.71
C ILE A 28 7.61 7.91 8.58
N ASP A 29 6.52 8.37 9.21
CA ASP A 29 6.57 9.45 10.18
C ASP A 29 6.45 8.81 11.57
N TRP A 30 7.59 8.67 12.24
CA TRP A 30 7.64 7.98 13.53
C TRP A 30 6.96 8.77 14.64
N LYS A 31 6.97 10.09 14.51
CA LYS A 31 6.36 10.94 15.52
C LYS A 31 4.84 10.87 15.45
N ASN A 32 4.29 10.95 14.25
CA ASN A 32 2.83 10.93 14.05
C ASN A 32 2.31 9.54 13.71
N LYS A 33 3.20 8.56 13.61
CA LYS A 33 2.87 7.13 13.51
C LYS A 33 2.05 6.80 12.27
N HIS A 34 2.49 7.28 11.11
CA HIS A 34 1.86 6.90 9.86
C HIS A 34 2.90 6.62 8.78
N ALA A 35 2.48 5.94 7.74
CA ALA A 35 3.33 5.61 6.60
C ALA A 35 2.46 5.35 5.38
N GLU A 36 3.09 5.42 4.21
CA GLU A 36 2.45 5.02 2.96
C GLU A 36 2.84 3.59 2.63
N ILE A 37 1.86 2.77 2.23
CA ILE A 37 2.17 1.42 1.73
C ILE A 37 2.41 1.52 0.23
N SER A 38 3.51 0.91 -0.22
CA SER A 38 3.93 0.95 -1.62
C SER A 38 4.26 -0.46 -2.08
N CYS A 39 3.74 -0.84 -3.26
CA CYS A 39 4.02 -2.15 -3.86
C CYS A 39 4.34 -1.97 -5.34
N TYR A 40 5.44 -2.58 -5.76
CA TYR A 40 5.86 -2.57 -7.16
C TYR A 40 6.07 -4.02 -7.60
N LEU A 41 5.18 -4.50 -8.45
CA LEU A 41 5.22 -5.89 -8.91
C LEU A 41 5.21 -5.93 -10.41
N ASN A 42 5.92 -6.92 -10.96
CA ASN A 42 6.08 -7.03 -12.40
C ASN A 42 5.11 -8.02 -13.03
N SER A 43 4.05 -8.38 -12.30
CA SER A 43 3.06 -9.35 -12.80
C SER A 43 1.77 -8.64 -13.16
N VAL A 44 1.27 -8.88 -14.36
CA VAL A 44 -0.04 -8.41 -14.76
C VAL A 44 -1.09 -9.21 -14.00
N ASN A 45 -2.15 -8.55 -13.54
CA ASN A 45 -3.24 -9.17 -12.80
C ASN A 45 -2.86 -9.69 -11.42
N TRP A 46 -1.68 -9.28 -10.91
CA TRP A 46 -1.27 -9.66 -9.56
C TRP A 46 -2.33 -9.28 -8.53
N GLN A 47 -2.98 -8.13 -8.75
CA GLN A 47 -3.94 -7.58 -7.80
C GLN A 47 -5.16 -8.49 -7.60
N LYS A 48 -5.40 -9.44 -8.51
CA LYS A 48 -6.53 -10.35 -8.40
C LYS A 48 -6.20 -11.62 -7.65
N THR A 49 -4.95 -11.80 -7.23
CA THR A 49 -4.53 -13.04 -6.62
C THR A 49 -4.70 -13.01 -5.11
N LYS A 50 -4.79 -14.19 -4.52
CA LYS A 50 -4.80 -14.33 -3.06
C LYS A 50 -3.47 -13.84 -2.49
N GLU A 51 -2.37 -14.08 -3.20
CA GLU A 51 -1.05 -13.66 -2.77
C GLU A 51 -0.96 -12.15 -2.61
N ALA A 52 -1.66 -11.38 -3.43
CA ALA A 52 -1.69 -9.93 -3.30
C ALA A 52 -2.28 -9.52 -1.97
N ARG A 53 -3.42 -10.09 -1.62
CA ARG A 53 -4.08 -9.78 -0.35
C ARG A 53 -3.21 -10.21 0.83
N ASP A 54 -2.61 -11.39 0.73
CA ASP A 54 -1.76 -11.91 1.79
C ASP A 54 -0.53 -11.02 1.98
N THR A 55 0.08 -10.58 0.90
CA THR A 55 1.26 -9.71 0.95
C THR A 55 0.91 -8.38 1.63
N ILE A 56 -0.17 -7.75 1.20
CA ILE A 56 -0.57 -6.48 1.79
C ILE A 56 -0.93 -6.66 3.26
N HIS A 57 -1.62 -7.76 3.58
CA HIS A 57 -1.97 -8.06 4.98
C HIS A 57 -0.72 -8.20 5.85
N ILE A 58 0.31 -8.88 5.35
CA ILE A 58 1.56 -9.04 6.10
C ILE A 58 2.22 -7.68 6.35
N ILE A 59 2.24 -6.80 5.35
CA ILE A 59 2.83 -5.48 5.50
C ILE A 59 2.02 -4.63 6.49
N LEU A 60 0.69 -4.71 6.44
CA LEU A 60 -0.17 -4.00 7.38
C LEU A 60 0.06 -4.50 8.81
N LYS A 61 0.12 -5.82 8.97
CA LYS A 61 0.35 -6.41 10.28
C LYS A 61 1.70 -5.96 10.85
N TYR A 62 2.73 -5.97 10.01
CA TYR A 62 4.05 -5.50 10.41
C TYR A 62 3.99 -4.03 10.82
N GLY A 63 3.38 -3.18 10.02
CA GLY A 63 3.29 -1.76 10.32
C GLY A 63 2.51 -1.46 11.59
N PHE A 64 1.35 -2.07 11.74
CA PHE A 64 0.52 -1.78 12.91
C PHE A 64 1.03 -2.44 14.18
N GLU A 65 1.50 -3.69 14.08
CA GLU A 65 1.85 -4.46 15.29
C GLU A 65 3.32 -4.36 15.67
N GLU A 66 4.23 -4.42 14.69
CA GLU A 66 5.65 -4.37 14.99
C GLU A 66 6.17 -2.94 15.05
N LEU A 67 5.76 -2.08 14.15
CA LEU A 67 6.20 -0.69 14.13
C LEU A 67 5.30 0.22 14.95
N ASN A 68 4.17 -0.30 15.40
CA ASN A 68 3.23 0.44 16.24
C ASN A 68 2.69 1.70 15.55
N LEU A 69 2.47 1.61 14.24
CA LEU A 69 1.88 2.71 13.50
C LEU A 69 0.39 2.82 13.81
N HIS A 70 -0.14 4.02 13.66
CA HIS A 70 -1.57 4.29 13.88
C HIS A 70 -2.34 4.35 12.56
N ARG A 71 -1.68 4.76 11.49
CA ARG A 71 -2.33 5.00 10.20
C ARG A 71 -1.43 4.55 9.06
N ILE A 72 -1.98 3.82 8.11
CA ILE A 72 -1.27 3.44 6.87
C ILE A 72 -2.15 3.86 5.70
N TRP A 73 -1.57 4.57 4.74
CA TRP A 73 -2.31 5.13 3.62
C TRP A 73 -1.67 4.73 2.30
N ALA A 74 -2.45 4.89 1.23
CA ALA A 74 -2.00 4.58 -0.12
C ALA A 74 -2.58 5.60 -1.09
N GLU A 75 -1.80 5.95 -2.10
CA GLU A 75 -2.29 6.77 -3.21
C GLU A 75 -2.43 5.86 -4.43
N ILE A 76 -3.61 5.81 -5.02
CA ILE A 76 -3.89 4.92 -6.15
C ILE A 76 -4.46 5.76 -7.29
N PHE A 77 -3.80 5.73 -8.45
CA PHE A 77 -4.26 6.47 -9.61
C PHE A 77 -5.55 5.84 -10.16
N SER A 78 -6.43 6.67 -10.69
CA SER A 78 -7.71 6.18 -11.23
C SER A 78 -7.53 5.26 -12.44
N THR A 79 -6.34 5.27 -13.06
CA THR A 79 -6.02 4.31 -14.12
C THR A 79 -5.82 2.90 -13.58
N ALA A 80 -5.61 2.73 -12.29
CA ALA A 80 -5.29 1.43 -11.68
C ALA A 80 -6.53 0.85 -10.99
N GLN A 81 -7.57 0.56 -11.76
CA GLN A 81 -8.84 0.10 -11.21
C GLN A 81 -8.72 -1.20 -10.41
N GLU A 82 -7.80 -2.08 -10.79
CA GLU A 82 -7.62 -3.34 -10.08
C GLU A 82 -7.01 -3.11 -8.70
N ASN A 83 -6.12 -2.13 -8.57
CA ASN A 83 -5.58 -1.77 -7.26
C ASN A 83 -6.67 -1.15 -6.38
N ILE A 84 -7.51 -0.30 -6.96
CA ILE A 84 -8.62 0.30 -6.22
C ILE A 84 -9.53 -0.80 -5.67
N ALA A 85 -9.89 -1.77 -6.52
CA ALA A 85 -10.74 -2.89 -6.09
C ALA A 85 -10.07 -3.70 -4.98
N LEU A 86 -8.76 -3.95 -5.09
CA LEU A 86 -8.02 -4.70 -4.10
C LEU A 86 -8.02 -3.98 -2.74
N PHE A 87 -7.71 -2.69 -2.73
CA PHE A 87 -7.63 -1.95 -1.48
C PHE A 87 -9.00 -1.79 -0.83
N ASN A 88 -10.06 -1.62 -1.64
CA ASN A 88 -11.43 -1.63 -1.11
C ASN A 88 -11.74 -2.97 -0.46
N LYS A 89 -11.36 -4.07 -1.10
CA LYS A 89 -11.64 -5.41 -0.59
C LYS A 89 -10.90 -5.69 0.72
N ILE A 90 -9.68 -5.18 0.84
CA ILE A 90 -8.89 -5.38 2.05
C ILE A 90 -9.49 -4.57 3.21
N GLY A 91 -10.19 -3.49 2.92
CA GLY A 91 -10.85 -2.71 3.95
C GLY A 91 -10.32 -1.29 4.12
N PHE A 92 -9.50 -0.83 3.17
CA PHE A 92 -9.10 0.58 3.17
C PHE A 92 -10.29 1.47 2.89
N ILE A 93 -10.29 2.67 3.46
CA ILE A 93 -11.35 3.64 3.28
C ILE A 93 -10.82 4.78 2.41
N ARG A 94 -11.58 5.13 1.37
CA ARG A 94 -11.18 6.25 0.52
C ARG A 94 -11.45 7.56 1.27
N GLU A 95 -10.41 8.38 1.39
CA GLU A 95 -10.51 9.64 2.10
C GLU A 95 -10.69 10.83 1.17
N GLY A 96 -10.23 10.71 -0.06
CA GLY A 96 -10.31 11.85 -0.95
C GLY A 96 -9.86 11.51 -2.35
N ILE A 97 -10.03 12.51 -3.22
CA ILE A 97 -9.65 12.44 -4.61
C ILE A 97 -8.79 13.66 -4.91
N LEU A 98 -7.60 13.42 -5.44
CA LEU A 98 -6.74 14.48 -5.94
C LEU A 98 -7.05 14.65 -7.42
N ARG A 99 -7.72 15.75 -7.74
CA ARG A 99 -8.25 15.95 -9.10
C ARG A 99 -7.11 16.24 -10.06
N GLN A 100 -7.11 15.52 -11.22
CA GLN A 100 -6.23 15.80 -12.35
C GLN A 100 -4.75 15.87 -11.93
N LYS A 101 -4.33 14.87 -11.18
CA LYS A 101 -2.96 14.82 -10.67
C LYS A 101 -2.00 14.11 -11.62
N LEU A 102 -2.51 13.22 -12.48
CA LEU A 102 -1.68 12.40 -13.35
C LEU A 102 -1.99 12.70 -14.82
N TRP A 103 -0.94 12.99 -15.61
CA TRP A 103 -1.07 13.14 -17.06
C TRP A 103 -0.63 11.83 -17.70
N ARG A 104 -1.55 11.17 -18.40
CA ARG A 104 -1.24 9.90 -19.06
C ARG A 104 -2.18 9.68 -20.24
N ASP A 105 -1.64 9.17 -21.34
CA ASP A 105 -2.42 8.84 -22.53
C ASP A 105 -3.22 10.01 -23.03
N GLY A 106 -2.61 11.19 -23.02
CA GLY A 106 -3.21 12.39 -23.60
C GLY A 106 -4.29 13.04 -22.77
N LYS A 107 -4.44 12.65 -21.49
CA LYS A 107 -5.45 13.29 -20.66
C LYS A 107 -5.05 13.27 -19.18
N TRP A 108 -5.79 14.04 -18.39
CA TRP A 108 -5.60 14.13 -16.97
C TRP A 108 -6.42 13.05 -16.26
N TRP A 109 -5.81 12.46 -15.23
CA TRP A 109 -6.45 11.44 -14.41
C TRP A 109 -6.42 11.86 -12.96
N ASN A 110 -7.41 11.41 -12.19
CA ASN A 110 -7.43 11.63 -10.76
C ASN A 110 -6.57 10.63 -10.03
N SER A 111 -6.25 10.95 -8.78
CA SER A 111 -5.61 10.04 -7.85
C SER A 111 -6.50 9.91 -6.62
N HIS A 112 -6.53 8.73 -6.02
CA HIS A 112 -7.37 8.45 -4.86
C HIS A 112 -6.50 8.19 -3.64
N ILE A 113 -6.88 8.74 -2.50
CA ILE A 113 -6.20 8.49 -1.23
C ILE A 113 -7.04 7.53 -0.42
N TYR A 114 -6.42 6.43 -0.02
CA TYR A 114 -7.03 5.39 0.81
C TYR A 114 -6.24 5.26 2.09
N SER A 115 -6.90 4.91 3.19
CA SER A 115 -6.21 4.73 4.45
C SER A 115 -6.84 3.62 5.27
N MET A 116 -6.07 3.13 6.23
CA MET A 116 -6.55 2.22 7.25
C MET A 116 -5.95 2.65 8.58
N LEU A 117 -6.76 2.70 9.60
CA LEU A 117 -6.31 2.97 10.97
C LEU A 117 -6.06 1.65 11.69
N SER A 118 -5.18 1.67 12.69
CA SER A 118 -4.85 0.46 13.45
C SER A 118 -6.08 -0.17 14.07
N SER A 119 -7.03 0.64 14.54
CA SER A 119 -8.27 0.10 15.12
C SER A 119 -9.12 -0.62 14.08
N GLU A 120 -9.05 -0.19 12.83
CA GLU A 120 -9.79 -0.85 11.75
C GLU A 120 -9.14 -2.17 11.35
N PHE A 121 -7.83 -2.23 11.39
CA PHE A 121 -7.11 -3.47 11.10
C PHE A 121 -7.42 -4.53 12.15
N ASN A 122 -7.45 -4.13 13.42
CA ASN A 122 -7.66 -5.07 14.51
C ASN A 122 -9.07 -5.67 14.54
N LYS A 123 -10.00 -5.12 13.78
CA LYS A 123 -11.34 -5.67 13.67
C LYS A 123 -11.47 -6.71 12.56
N LYS A 124 -10.41 -6.95 11.82
CA LYS A 124 -10.43 -7.90 10.71
C LYS A 124 -10.02 -9.35 11.17
#